data_62a145856dd8f9c73da1dcd5d637ff6c
#
_entry.id   62a145856dd8f9c73da1dcd5d637ff6c
#
_cell.length_a   1.000
_cell.length_b   1.000
_cell.length_c   1.000
_cell.angle_alpha   90.00
_cell.angle_beta   90.00
_cell.angle_gamma   90.00
#
_symmetry.space_group_name_H-M   'P 1'
#
loop_
_entity.id
_entity.type
_entity.pdbx_description
1 polymer ?
#
loop_
_entity_poly.entity_id
_entity_poly.type
_entity_poly.pdbx_seq_one_letter_code
_entity_poly.pdbx_strand_id
1 'polypeptide(L)'
;MEVFKAMQQQGVVPDVITYNAVISACEKGKLPKQAMEVFKAMQQQGVVPDVITYSALISTCEKGKQPEQAMEVFKTMQHQGVVPNVITYNALINSCGKGKQPE
;
A
#
# COMPACT_ATOMS: atom_id res chain seq x y z
N MET A 1 10.29 -5.60 9.52
CA MET A 1 10.23 -4.18 9.80
C MET A 1 11.28 -3.68 10.74
N GLU A 2 12.30 -4.48 10.93
CA GLU A 2 13.35 -4.08 11.84
C GLU A 2 14.13 -2.89 11.34
N VAL A 3 14.35 -2.80 10.03
CA VAL A 3 15.05 -1.66 9.46
C VAL A 3 14.27 -0.38 9.72
N PHE A 4 12.94 -0.44 9.57
CA PHE A 4 12.08 0.70 9.80
C PHE A 4 12.17 1.16 11.26
N LYS A 5 12.10 0.21 12.19
CA LYS A 5 12.22 0.52 13.61
C LYS A 5 13.59 1.11 13.93
N ALA A 6 14.64 0.55 13.34
CA ALA A 6 15.98 1.05 13.56
C ALA A 6 16.10 2.50 13.13
N MET A 7 15.50 2.85 11.99
CA MET A 7 15.48 4.22 11.53
C MET A 7 14.85 5.14 12.54
N GLN A 8 13.71 4.73 13.06
CA GLN A 8 13.00 5.55 14.02
C GLN A 8 13.80 5.75 15.30
N GLN A 9 14.48 4.70 15.74
CA GLN A 9 15.28 4.77 16.96
C GLN A 9 16.49 5.66 16.78
N GLN A 10 17.02 5.74 15.56
CA GLN A 10 18.17 6.59 15.29
C GLN A 10 17.76 8.03 15.04
N GLY A 11 16.47 8.32 15.09
CA GLY A 11 16.02 9.66 14.84
C GLY A 11 15.95 10.03 13.37
N VAL A 12 16.05 9.03 12.49
CA VAL A 12 15.93 9.27 11.06
C VAL A 12 14.46 9.29 10.70
N VAL A 13 14.01 10.39 10.11
CA VAL A 13 12.61 10.54 9.75
C VAL A 13 12.40 9.94 8.38
N PRO A 14 11.57 8.90 8.26
CA PRO A 14 11.32 8.32 6.95
C PRO A 14 10.56 9.28 6.06
N ASP A 15 10.84 9.24 4.78
CA ASP A 15 10.08 10.03 3.80
C ASP A 15 9.23 9.06 2.97
N VAL A 16 8.57 9.59 1.92
CA VAL A 16 7.66 8.78 1.12
C VAL A 16 8.40 7.61 0.47
N ILE A 17 9.64 7.82 0.08
CA ILE A 17 10.42 6.76 -0.56
C ILE A 17 10.66 5.62 0.42
N THR A 18 10.99 5.96 1.67
CA THR A 18 11.21 4.95 2.71
C THR A 18 9.93 4.15 2.97
N TYR A 19 8.81 4.84 3.14
CA TYR A 19 7.56 4.14 3.40
C TYR A 19 7.16 3.27 2.23
N ASN A 20 7.37 3.74 1.00
CA ASN A 20 7.07 2.93 -0.17
C ASN A 20 7.92 1.68 -0.22
N ALA A 21 9.18 1.78 0.15
CA ALA A 21 10.05 0.61 0.19
C ALA A 21 9.57 -0.42 1.21
N VAL A 22 9.12 0.05 2.38
CA VAL A 22 8.61 -0.85 3.40
C VAL A 22 7.33 -1.53 2.94
N ILE A 23 6.43 -0.77 2.32
CA ILE A 23 5.18 -1.34 1.81
C ILE A 23 5.48 -2.35 0.70
N SER A 24 6.45 -2.04 -0.16
CA SER A 24 6.87 -2.98 -1.19
C SER A 24 7.38 -4.28 -0.60
N ALA A 25 8.11 -4.19 0.52
CA ALA A 25 8.57 -5.40 1.21
C ALA A 25 7.39 -6.20 1.74
N CYS A 26 6.37 -5.51 2.24
CA CYS A 26 5.15 -6.18 2.67
C CYS A 26 4.44 -6.87 1.51
N GLU A 27 4.50 -6.26 0.34
CA GLU A 27 3.90 -6.86 -0.85
C GLU A 27 4.57 -8.19 -1.16
N LYS A 28 5.89 -8.22 -1.12
CA LYS A 28 6.62 -9.46 -1.40
C LYS A 28 6.32 -10.54 -0.39
N GLY A 29 6.09 -10.15 0.86
CA GLY A 29 5.77 -11.10 1.90
C GLY A 29 4.28 -11.41 1.99
N LYS A 30 3.46 -10.77 1.18
CA LYS A 30 2.01 -10.95 1.22
C LYS A 30 1.45 -10.62 2.59
N LEU A 31 1.83 -9.45 3.11
CA LEU A 31 1.48 -9.03 4.46
C LEU A 31 0.61 -7.77 4.42
N PRO A 32 -0.66 -7.90 4.01
CA PRO A 32 -1.50 -6.71 3.86
C PRO A 32 -1.76 -5.98 5.19
N LYS A 33 -1.88 -6.72 6.26
CA LYS A 33 -2.14 -6.09 7.54
C LYS A 33 -0.98 -5.19 7.96
N GLN A 34 0.24 -5.68 7.80
CA GLN A 34 1.41 -4.88 8.13
C GLN A 34 1.55 -3.69 7.20
N ALA A 35 1.23 -3.88 5.93
CA ALA A 35 1.28 -2.78 4.98
C ALA A 35 0.31 -1.67 5.38
N MET A 36 -0.87 -2.04 5.84
CA MET A 36 -1.85 -1.05 6.28
C MET A 36 -1.38 -0.33 7.53
N GLU A 37 -0.69 -1.02 8.42
CA GLU A 37 -0.14 -0.39 9.61
C GLU A 37 0.94 0.62 9.24
N VAL A 38 1.78 0.29 8.28
CA VAL A 38 2.79 1.21 7.79
C VAL A 38 2.13 2.43 7.16
N PHE A 39 1.07 2.20 6.40
CA PHE A 39 0.33 3.29 5.78
C PHE A 39 -0.23 4.25 6.83
N LYS A 40 -0.78 3.72 7.90
CA LYS A 40 -1.30 4.56 8.98
C LYS A 40 -0.18 5.36 9.65
N ALA A 41 0.96 4.70 9.89
CA ALA A 41 2.09 5.38 10.51
C ALA A 41 2.58 6.52 9.63
N MET A 42 2.61 6.28 8.32
CA MET A 42 3.01 7.28 7.34
C MET A 42 2.12 8.52 7.44
N GLN A 43 0.81 8.30 7.50
CA GLN A 43 -0.13 9.40 7.59
C GLN A 43 0.01 10.14 8.91
N GLN A 44 0.24 9.43 10.00
CA GLN A 44 0.42 10.05 11.30
C GLN A 44 1.67 10.91 11.36
N GLN A 45 2.68 10.55 10.59
CA GLN A 45 3.90 11.34 10.52
C GLN A 45 3.80 12.49 9.54
N GLY A 46 2.67 12.65 8.90
CA GLY A 46 2.47 13.73 7.96
C GLY A 46 3.13 13.52 6.61
N VAL A 47 3.52 12.30 6.30
CA VAL A 47 4.11 11.98 5.00
C VAL A 47 2.98 11.65 4.05
N VAL A 48 2.92 12.39 2.93
CA VAL A 48 1.79 12.26 1.99
C VAL A 48 2.02 11.08 1.06
N PRO A 49 1.09 10.11 1.04
CA PRO A 49 1.21 8.99 0.12
C PRO A 49 1.09 9.44 -1.34
N ASP A 50 1.82 8.79 -2.22
CA ASP A 50 1.72 9.08 -3.64
C ASP A 50 1.16 7.87 -4.39
N VAL A 51 1.15 7.94 -5.73
CA VAL A 51 0.57 6.87 -6.52
C VAL A 51 1.30 5.54 -6.28
N ILE A 52 2.59 5.59 -6.03
CA ILE A 52 3.37 4.39 -5.77
C ILE A 52 2.93 3.76 -4.46
N THR A 53 2.70 4.59 -3.43
CA THR A 53 2.23 4.10 -2.14
C THR A 53 0.92 3.35 -2.29
N TYR A 54 -0.05 3.98 -2.93
CA TYR A 54 -1.38 3.39 -3.06
C TYR A 54 -1.35 2.14 -3.93
N SER A 55 -0.58 2.17 -5.02
CA SER A 55 -0.48 1.00 -5.89
C SER A 55 0.15 -0.18 -5.18
N ALA A 56 1.17 0.07 -4.38
CA ALA A 56 1.82 -0.99 -3.62
C ALA A 56 0.87 -1.56 -2.56
N LEU A 57 0.08 -0.70 -1.93
CA LEU A 57 -0.91 -1.17 -0.95
C LEU A 57 -1.96 -2.05 -1.60
N ILE A 58 -2.49 -1.60 -2.73
CA ILE A 58 -3.51 -2.35 -3.43
C ILE A 58 -2.95 -3.70 -3.88
N SER A 59 -1.73 -3.69 -4.41
CA SER A 59 -1.08 -4.91 -4.83
C SER A 59 -0.85 -5.86 -3.66
N THR A 60 -0.46 -5.32 -2.51
CA THR A 60 -0.27 -6.13 -1.31
C THR A 60 -1.57 -6.78 -0.88
N CYS A 61 -2.65 -6.01 -0.89
CA CYS A 61 -3.96 -6.54 -0.52
C CYS A 61 -4.42 -7.61 -1.51
N GLU A 62 -4.12 -7.41 -2.79
CA GLU A 62 -4.48 -8.39 -3.80
C GLU A 62 -3.71 -9.69 -3.55
N LYS A 63 -2.42 -9.61 -3.29
CA LYS A 63 -1.62 -10.81 -3.07
C LYS A 63 -1.96 -11.49 -1.76
N GLY A 64 -2.43 -10.73 -0.79
CA GLY A 64 -2.89 -11.28 0.49
C GLY A 64 -4.32 -11.71 0.47
N LYS A 65 -4.98 -11.65 -0.67
CA LYS A 65 -6.37 -12.10 -0.84
C LYS A 65 -7.34 -11.30 0.01
N GLN A 66 -7.14 -9.97 0.01
CA GLN A 66 -8.01 -9.04 0.73
C GLN A 66 -8.63 -8.07 -0.27
N PRO A 67 -9.54 -8.52 -1.14
CA PRO A 67 -10.06 -7.64 -2.19
C PRO A 67 -10.84 -6.45 -1.65
N GLU A 68 -11.56 -6.63 -0.56
CA GLU A 68 -12.29 -5.50 0.01
C GLU A 68 -11.36 -4.42 0.51
N GLN A 69 -10.24 -4.83 1.10
CA GLN A 69 -9.24 -3.89 1.57
C GLN A 69 -8.64 -3.14 0.38
N ALA A 70 -8.38 -3.85 -0.71
CA ALA A 70 -7.85 -3.22 -1.91
C ALA A 70 -8.80 -2.13 -2.42
N MET A 71 -10.09 -2.41 -2.41
CA MET A 71 -11.07 -1.42 -2.85
C MET A 71 -11.14 -0.22 -1.92
N GLU A 72 -10.99 -0.46 -0.61
CA GLU A 72 -10.96 0.63 0.34
C GLU A 72 -9.78 1.56 0.08
N VAL A 73 -8.63 0.97 -0.17
CA VAL A 73 -7.44 1.76 -0.48
C VAL A 73 -7.64 2.57 -1.75
N PHE A 74 -8.26 1.96 -2.74
CA PHE A 74 -8.53 2.66 -4.00
C PHE A 74 -9.46 3.87 -3.77
N LYS A 75 -10.49 3.70 -2.97
CA LYS A 75 -11.39 4.79 -2.65
C LYS A 75 -10.65 5.92 -1.93
N THR A 76 -9.80 5.56 -0.99
CA THR A 76 -9.01 6.56 -0.28
C THR A 76 -8.12 7.32 -1.24
N MET A 77 -7.49 6.60 -2.16
CA MET A 77 -6.65 7.20 -3.18
C MET A 77 -7.41 8.26 -3.98
N GLN A 78 -8.62 7.92 -4.40
CA GLN A 78 -9.44 8.84 -5.16
C GLN A 78 -9.86 10.05 -4.34
N HIS A 79 -10.20 9.83 -3.07
CA HIS A 79 -10.56 10.92 -2.18
C HIS A 79 -9.42 11.90 -1.99
N GLN A 80 -8.21 11.40 -1.98
CA GLN A 80 -7.03 12.23 -1.80
C GLN A 80 -6.56 12.89 -3.10
N GLY A 81 -7.26 12.63 -4.19
CA GLY A 81 -6.91 13.24 -5.46
C GLY A 81 -5.70 12.65 -6.14
N VAL A 82 -5.27 11.46 -5.74
CA VAL A 82 -4.13 10.81 -6.36
C VAL A 82 -4.63 10.02 -7.55
N VAL A 83 -4.06 10.30 -8.72
CA VAL A 83 -4.53 9.70 -9.98
C VAL A 83 -3.97 8.28 -10.12
N PRO A 84 -4.85 7.28 -10.25
CA PRO A 84 -4.36 5.91 -10.44
C PRO A 84 -3.60 5.75 -11.74
N ASN A 85 -2.64 4.84 -11.76
CA ASN A 85 -1.91 4.52 -12.98
C ASN A 85 -2.20 3.08 -13.38
N VAL A 86 -1.49 2.61 -14.41
CA VAL A 86 -1.76 1.29 -14.95
C VAL A 86 -1.48 0.20 -13.91
N ILE A 87 -0.50 0.41 -13.05
CA ILE A 87 -0.18 -0.56 -12.01
C ILE A 87 -1.35 -0.66 -11.03
N THR A 88 -1.93 0.49 -10.66
CA THR A 88 -3.07 0.52 -9.76
C THR A 88 -4.23 -0.29 -10.34
N TYR A 89 -4.56 -0.02 -11.58
CA TYR A 89 -5.69 -0.71 -12.20
C TYR A 89 -5.43 -2.19 -12.39
N ASN A 90 -4.20 -2.56 -12.75
CA ASN A 90 -3.89 -3.98 -12.90
C ASN A 90 -4.04 -4.72 -11.58
N ALA A 91 -3.61 -4.12 -10.49
CA ALA A 91 -3.76 -4.75 -9.18
C ALA A 91 -5.22 -4.92 -8.82
N LEU A 92 -6.04 -3.91 -9.13
CA LEU A 92 -7.47 -3.99 -8.84
C LEU A 92 -8.14 -5.05 -9.69
N ILE A 93 -7.80 -5.11 -10.97
CA ILE A 93 -8.36 -6.09 -11.86
C ILE A 93 -8.01 -7.49 -11.38
N ASN A 94 -6.76 -7.71 -11.00
CA ASN A 94 -6.35 -9.01 -10.48
C ASN A 94 -7.09 -9.36 -9.21
N SER A 95 -7.29 -8.38 -8.34
CA SER A 95 -8.00 -8.60 -7.09
C SER A 95 -9.43 -9.03 -7.34
N CYS A 96 -10.10 -8.32 -8.21
CA CYS A 96 -11.49 -8.64 -8.55
C CYS A 96 -11.59 -9.95 -9.31
N GLY A 97 -10.64 -10.17 -10.21
CA GLY A 97 -10.68 -11.38 -11.04
C GLY A 97 -10.47 -12.65 -10.25
N LYS A 98 -9.69 -12.57 -9.19
CA LYS A 98 -9.47 -13.78 -8.41
C LYS A 98 -10.69 -14.19 -7.62
N GLY A 99 -11.51 -13.24 -7.25
CA GLY A 99 -12.68 -13.56 -6.48
C GLY A 99 -13.88 -13.90 -7.32
N LYS A 100 -13.90 -13.54 -8.62
CA LYS A 100 -15.00 -13.76 -9.49
C LYS A 100 -14.54 -14.00 -10.84
N GLN A 101 -15.32 -14.62 -11.63
CA GLN A 101 -15.01 -14.87 -13.00
C GLN A 101 -15.35 -13.65 -13.77
N PRO A 102 -14.46 -13.01 -14.38
CA PRO A 102 -14.80 -11.81 -15.09
C PRO A 102 -15.49 -12.12 -16.33
N GLU A 103 -15.86 -12.18 -16.83
CA GLU A 103 -16.46 -12.40 -17.98
C GLU A 103 -15.90 -11.86 -19.03
#